data_576e936234f3efe91022a449d58f98e6
#
_entry.id   576e936234f3efe91022a449d58f98e6
#
_cell.length_a   1.000
_cell.length_b   1.000
_cell.length_c   1.000
_cell.angle_alpha   90.00
_cell.angle_beta   90.00
_cell.angle_gamma   90.00
#
_symmetry.space_group_name_H-M   'P 1'
#
loop_
_entity.id
_entity.type
_entity.pdbx_description
1 polymer ?
#
loop_
_entity_poly.entity_id
_entity_poly.type
_entity_poly.pdbx_seq_one_letter_code
_entity_poly.pdbx_strand_id
1 'polypeptide(L)'
;LHRLLTSPHHAGDINALVIVPTRELAIQIAEGLEGLAYFTDVSSIAVYGGGDGNSFAAEKKALTSGADIVVCTPGRMIAHLNMGYVKLKGLKYLVLDEADRMLDMGFNDDIAKIITYLPAERQNLLFSATMPQKMRVLANKILKNPVEINIAISKPPEQIIQKAFIVYEQQKAGIIKDMLGSKRFSKVIVFCSKKQNVKELTTILKSAKLAAEEIHSDLDQKSREQYLQDYRNGKTNILVATDILSRGIDIEDIDLVINYDVPNDGEDYIHRIGRTARAATTGTAFTLVSEKEQSKFALIEELLGAPVLKGTVPEMFGPTPQYNPKQKKSSGFKRRK
;
A
#
# COMPACT_ATOMS: atom_id res chain seq x y z
N LEU A 1 -4.50 -7.60 -21.90
CA LEU A 1 -5.65 -8.07 -22.65
C LEU A 1 -5.44 -7.95 -24.15
N HIS A 2 -5.24 -6.76 -24.71
CA HIS A 2 -5.11 -6.57 -26.16
C HIS A 2 -4.13 -7.54 -26.82
N ARG A 3 -2.96 -7.72 -26.26
CA ARG A 3 -1.95 -8.68 -26.78
C ARG A 3 -2.38 -10.13 -26.69
N LEU A 4 -3.14 -10.53 -25.67
CA LEU A 4 -3.69 -11.89 -25.58
C LEU A 4 -4.76 -12.12 -26.63
N LEU A 5 -5.61 -11.12 -26.89
CA LEU A 5 -6.67 -11.21 -27.92
C LEU A 5 -6.12 -11.20 -29.34
N THR A 6 -4.99 -10.55 -29.60
CA THR A 6 -4.42 -10.40 -30.95
C THR A 6 -3.30 -11.37 -31.30
N SER A 7 -2.84 -12.17 -30.32
CA SER A 7 -1.75 -13.12 -30.53
C SER A 7 -2.22 -14.56 -30.26
N PRO A 8 -1.70 -15.56 -30.98
CA PRO A 8 -1.98 -16.95 -30.67
C PRO A 8 -1.60 -17.24 -29.22
N HIS A 9 -2.52 -17.72 -28.41
CA HIS A 9 -2.29 -18.16 -27.04
C HIS A 9 -2.76 -19.62 -26.89
N HIS A 10 -2.16 -20.32 -25.94
CA HIS A 10 -2.50 -21.71 -25.69
C HIS A 10 -3.69 -21.77 -24.73
N ALA A 11 -4.85 -22.20 -25.24
CA ALA A 11 -5.99 -22.47 -24.38
C ALA A 11 -5.61 -23.56 -23.34
N GLY A 12 -5.92 -23.30 -22.08
CA GLY A 12 -5.61 -24.21 -20.97
C GLY A 12 -4.22 -24.03 -20.32
N ASP A 13 -3.42 -23.06 -20.77
CA ASP A 13 -2.18 -22.63 -20.13
C ASP A 13 -2.31 -21.22 -19.56
N ILE A 14 -1.53 -20.91 -18.53
CA ILE A 14 -1.41 -19.55 -18.02
C ILE A 14 -0.55 -18.74 -18.99
N ASN A 15 -1.11 -17.66 -19.55
CA ASN A 15 -0.46 -16.83 -20.54
C ASN A 15 0.22 -15.58 -19.93
N ALA A 16 -0.33 -15.07 -18.82
CA ALA A 16 0.22 -13.94 -18.10
C ALA A 16 0.22 -14.18 -16.59
N LEU A 17 1.34 -13.81 -15.93
CA LEU A 17 1.48 -13.84 -14.48
C LEU A 17 1.77 -12.43 -13.99
N VAL A 18 0.92 -11.90 -13.10
CA VAL A 18 1.09 -10.62 -12.44
C VAL A 18 1.38 -10.89 -10.96
N ILE A 19 2.55 -10.45 -10.50
CA ILE A 19 2.98 -10.64 -9.11
C ILE A 19 2.87 -9.29 -8.40
N VAL A 20 2.20 -9.28 -7.26
CA VAL A 20 1.89 -8.08 -6.46
C VAL A 20 2.18 -8.31 -4.97
N PRO A 21 2.50 -7.25 -4.20
CA PRO A 21 2.87 -7.38 -2.78
C PRO A 21 1.72 -7.77 -1.86
N THR A 22 0.48 -7.37 -2.18
CA THR A 22 -0.66 -7.49 -1.27
C THR A 22 -1.84 -8.23 -1.91
N ARG A 23 -2.65 -8.84 -1.05
CA ARG A 23 -3.88 -9.55 -1.43
C ARG A 23 -4.90 -8.60 -2.05
N GLU A 24 -5.03 -7.46 -1.44
CA GLU A 24 -5.96 -6.40 -1.82
C GLU A 24 -5.66 -5.93 -3.26
N LEU A 25 -4.39 -5.72 -3.59
CA LEU A 25 -3.99 -5.36 -4.94
C LEU A 25 -4.22 -6.51 -5.93
N ALA A 26 -4.01 -7.77 -5.51
CA ALA A 26 -4.30 -8.92 -6.36
C ALA A 26 -5.80 -9.01 -6.71
N ILE A 27 -6.67 -8.82 -5.73
CA ILE A 27 -8.13 -8.81 -5.91
C ILE A 27 -8.52 -7.65 -6.85
N GLN A 28 -8.06 -6.44 -6.55
CA GLN A 28 -8.40 -5.25 -7.32
C GLN A 28 -8.00 -5.37 -8.80
N ILE A 29 -6.79 -5.86 -9.09
CA ILE A 29 -6.33 -6.06 -10.47
C ILE A 29 -7.17 -7.14 -11.15
N ALA A 30 -7.48 -8.25 -10.47
CA ALA A 30 -8.29 -9.32 -11.03
C ALA A 30 -9.72 -8.86 -11.34
N GLU A 31 -10.36 -8.11 -10.43
CA GLU A 31 -11.68 -7.50 -10.64
C GLU A 31 -11.67 -6.51 -11.83
N GLY A 32 -10.63 -5.68 -11.92
CA GLY A 32 -10.44 -4.76 -13.04
C GLY A 32 -10.26 -5.50 -14.37
N LEU A 33 -9.51 -6.60 -14.37
CA LEU A 33 -9.32 -7.46 -15.55
C LEU A 33 -10.62 -8.16 -15.95
N GLU A 34 -11.40 -8.66 -14.99
CA GLU A 34 -12.70 -9.29 -15.23
C GLU A 34 -13.67 -8.29 -15.89
N GLY A 35 -13.73 -7.05 -15.37
CA GLY A 35 -14.54 -5.99 -15.97
C GLY A 35 -14.12 -5.65 -17.41
N LEU A 36 -12.82 -5.56 -17.68
CA LEU A 36 -12.28 -5.29 -19.01
C LEU A 36 -12.42 -6.48 -19.99
N ALA A 37 -12.45 -7.68 -19.46
CA ALA A 37 -12.55 -8.93 -20.24
C ALA A 37 -14.00 -9.41 -20.43
N TYR A 38 -14.99 -8.71 -19.90
CA TYR A 38 -16.39 -9.15 -19.82
C TYR A 38 -16.98 -9.65 -21.16
N PHE A 39 -16.60 -9.06 -22.27
CA PHE A 39 -17.03 -9.46 -23.62
C PHE A 39 -15.96 -10.25 -24.38
N THR A 40 -15.01 -10.87 -23.68
CA THR A 40 -13.93 -11.67 -24.28
C THR A 40 -13.87 -13.05 -23.64
N ASP A 41 -13.13 -13.98 -24.26
CA ASP A 41 -12.90 -15.32 -23.71
C ASP A 41 -11.68 -15.37 -22.77
N VAL A 42 -11.11 -14.23 -22.39
CA VAL A 42 -9.94 -14.14 -21.49
C VAL A 42 -10.39 -14.25 -20.05
N SER A 43 -9.89 -15.26 -19.36
CA SER A 43 -10.15 -15.51 -17.94
C SER A 43 -9.05 -14.95 -17.03
N SER A 44 -9.42 -14.44 -15.86
CA SER A 44 -8.48 -13.99 -14.84
C SER A 44 -8.81 -14.56 -13.47
N ILE A 45 -7.79 -14.71 -12.62
CA ILE A 45 -7.97 -15.13 -11.23
C ILE A 45 -6.96 -14.46 -10.31
N ALA A 46 -7.42 -14.10 -9.10
CA ALA A 46 -6.55 -13.70 -8.00
C ALA A 46 -6.15 -14.94 -7.17
N VAL A 47 -4.83 -15.07 -6.88
CA VAL A 47 -4.23 -16.17 -6.11
C VAL A 47 -3.45 -15.59 -4.93
N TYR A 48 -4.04 -15.64 -3.71
CA TYR A 48 -3.48 -15.00 -2.54
C TYR A 48 -3.71 -15.82 -1.25
N GLY A 49 -2.83 -15.68 -0.28
CA GLY A 49 -2.92 -16.42 0.98
C GLY A 49 -3.98 -15.86 1.95
N GLY A 50 -4.32 -16.64 2.98
CA GLY A 50 -5.22 -16.24 4.08
C GLY A 50 -6.69 -16.55 3.88
N GLY A 51 -7.04 -17.18 2.76
CA GLY A 51 -8.34 -17.83 2.59
C GLY A 51 -8.41 -19.20 3.28
N ASP A 52 -9.61 -19.76 3.32
CA ASP A 52 -9.88 -21.11 3.82
C ASP A 52 -9.50 -22.20 2.79
N GLY A 53 -9.77 -23.46 3.15
CA GLY A 53 -9.53 -24.60 2.24
C GLY A 53 -10.34 -24.55 0.95
N ASN A 54 -11.51 -23.92 0.96
CA ASN A 54 -12.37 -23.76 -0.22
C ASN A 54 -11.75 -22.79 -1.23
N SER A 55 -11.18 -21.69 -0.77
CA SER A 55 -10.47 -20.74 -1.63
C SER A 55 -9.25 -21.39 -2.28
N PHE A 56 -8.50 -22.23 -1.54
CA PHE A 56 -7.39 -22.99 -2.10
C PHE A 56 -7.84 -23.96 -3.19
N ALA A 57 -8.96 -24.66 -2.97
CA ALA A 57 -9.50 -25.61 -3.95
C ALA A 57 -9.96 -24.90 -5.24
N ALA A 58 -10.58 -23.72 -5.11
CA ALA A 58 -10.98 -22.89 -6.25
C ALA A 58 -9.77 -22.40 -7.04
N GLU A 59 -8.74 -21.88 -6.37
CA GLU A 59 -7.47 -21.48 -6.99
C GLU A 59 -6.81 -22.66 -7.72
N LYS A 60 -6.72 -23.83 -7.06
CA LYS A 60 -6.18 -25.05 -7.66
C LYS A 60 -6.94 -25.43 -8.94
N LYS A 61 -8.26 -25.39 -8.90
CA LYS A 61 -9.11 -25.68 -10.07
C LYS A 61 -8.79 -24.74 -11.23
N ALA A 62 -8.77 -23.43 -10.98
CA ALA A 62 -8.48 -22.42 -12.00
C ALA A 62 -7.06 -22.56 -12.58
N LEU A 63 -6.05 -22.75 -11.73
CA LEU A 63 -4.66 -22.96 -12.15
C LEU A 63 -4.44 -24.26 -12.94
N THR A 64 -5.24 -25.29 -12.68
CA THR A 64 -5.19 -26.56 -13.41
C THR A 64 -5.92 -26.48 -14.75
N SER A 65 -7.04 -25.73 -14.79
CA SER A 65 -7.82 -25.49 -16.02
C SER A 65 -7.11 -24.54 -16.99
N GLY A 66 -6.16 -23.73 -16.50
CA GLY A 66 -5.40 -22.77 -17.28
C GLY A 66 -6.14 -21.43 -17.41
N ALA A 67 -6.29 -20.70 -16.30
CA ALA A 67 -6.70 -19.30 -16.36
C ALA A 67 -5.68 -18.49 -17.16
N ASP A 68 -6.13 -17.66 -18.11
CA ASP A 68 -5.23 -16.91 -19.00
C ASP A 68 -4.34 -15.92 -18.25
N ILE A 69 -4.89 -15.24 -17.25
CA ILE A 69 -4.18 -14.26 -16.43
C ILE A 69 -4.28 -14.66 -14.97
N VAL A 70 -3.14 -14.82 -14.32
CA VAL A 70 -3.06 -15.07 -12.88
C VAL A 70 -2.46 -13.86 -12.20
N VAL A 71 -3.18 -13.26 -11.26
CA VAL A 71 -2.69 -12.17 -10.39
C VAL A 71 -2.43 -12.77 -9.02
N CYS A 72 -1.18 -12.69 -8.52
CA CYS A 72 -0.85 -13.45 -7.32
C CYS A 72 0.06 -12.70 -6.34
N THR A 73 -0.02 -13.11 -5.06
CA THR A 73 1.01 -12.80 -4.07
C THR A 73 2.09 -13.89 -4.07
N PRO A 74 3.38 -13.54 -3.84
CA PRO A 74 4.50 -14.47 -4.01
C PRO A 74 4.35 -15.78 -3.23
N GLY A 75 4.12 -15.71 -1.92
CA GLY A 75 4.06 -16.90 -1.06
C GLY A 75 2.96 -17.90 -1.45
N ARG A 76 1.78 -17.41 -1.86
CA ARG A 76 0.67 -18.29 -2.27
C ARG A 76 0.96 -18.94 -3.61
N MET A 77 1.53 -18.20 -4.54
CA MET A 77 1.93 -18.77 -5.85
C MET A 77 2.97 -19.87 -5.68
N ILE A 78 3.97 -19.67 -4.81
CA ILE A 78 4.97 -20.70 -4.49
C ILE A 78 4.31 -21.97 -3.93
N ALA A 79 3.31 -21.83 -3.05
CA ALA A 79 2.59 -22.98 -2.52
C ALA A 79 1.95 -23.83 -3.63
N HIS A 80 1.32 -23.20 -4.62
CA HIS A 80 0.76 -23.88 -5.77
C HIS A 80 1.84 -24.47 -6.70
N LEU A 81 2.93 -23.74 -6.96
CA LEU A 81 4.04 -24.21 -7.79
C LEU A 81 4.72 -25.45 -7.20
N ASN A 82 4.93 -25.49 -5.89
CA ASN A 82 5.53 -26.64 -5.20
C ASN A 82 4.69 -27.92 -5.33
N MET A 83 3.39 -27.82 -5.59
CA MET A 83 2.51 -28.97 -5.82
C MET A 83 2.55 -29.52 -7.25
N GLY A 84 3.24 -28.84 -8.19
CA GLY A 84 3.59 -29.36 -9.52
C GLY A 84 2.46 -29.40 -10.55
N TYR A 85 1.26 -28.90 -10.27
CA TYR A 85 0.14 -28.93 -11.23
C TYR A 85 -0.04 -27.65 -12.05
N VAL A 86 0.69 -26.59 -11.73
CA VAL A 86 0.55 -25.29 -12.41
C VAL A 86 1.21 -25.34 -13.78
N LYS A 87 0.46 -25.01 -14.83
CA LYS A 87 0.92 -25.05 -16.22
C LYS A 87 1.42 -23.67 -16.67
N LEU A 88 2.75 -23.47 -16.68
CA LEU A 88 3.36 -22.21 -17.05
C LEU A 88 4.10 -22.25 -18.39
N LYS A 89 4.04 -23.38 -19.14
CA LYS A 89 4.78 -23.51 -20.41
C LYS A 89 4.35 -22.50 -21.47
N GLY A 90 3.08 -22.11 -21.46
CA GLY A 90 2.52 -21.11 -22.36
C GLY A 90 2.69 -19.66 -21.92
N LEU A 91 3.37 -19.39 -20.79
CA LEU A 91 3.50 -18.06 -20.23
C LEU A 91 4.30 -17.14 -21.16
N LYS A 92 3.68 -16.03 -21.56
CA LYS A 92 4.28 -15.00 -22.45
C LYS A 92 4.60 -13.70 -21.73
N TYR A 93 3.91 -13.42 -20.63
CA TYR A 93 4.02 -12.14 -19.92
C TYR A 93 4.22 -12.36 -18.42
N LEU A 94 5.28 -11.77 -17.88
CA LEU A 94 5.48 -11.60 -16.46
C LEU A 94 5.40 -10.12 -16.12
N VAL A 95 4.54 -9.77 -15.16
CA VAL A 95 4.41 -8.41 -14.63
C VAL A 95 4.75 -8.43 -13.15
N LEU A 96 5.68 -7.58 -12.74
CA LEU A 96 5.95 -7.28 -11.33
C LEU A 96 5.42 -5.87 -11.07
N ASP A 97 4.40 -5.75 -10.23
CA ASP A 97 3.82 -4.46 -9.87
C ASP A 97 4.09 -4.13 -8.41
N GLU A 98 4.32 -2.86 -8.09
CA GLU A 98 4.84 -2.39 -6.82
C GLU A 98 6.10 -3.19 -6.38
N ALA A 99 7.07 -3.35 -7.29
CA ALA A 99 8.22 -4.22 -7.08
C ALA A 99 9.12 -3.75 -5.93
N ASP A 100 9.26 -2.45 -5.70
CA ASP A 100 9.94 -1.87 -4.53
C ASP A 100 9.27 -2.33 -3.22
N ARG A 101 7.94 -2.32 -3.17
CA ARG A 101 7.19 -2.79 -2.02
C ARG A 101 7.41 -4.27 -1.75
N MET A 102 7.46 -5.09 -2.80
CA MET A 102 7.77 -6.51 -2.64
C MET A 102 9.16 -6.73 -2.03
N LEU A 103 10.15 -5.91 -2.40
CA LEU A 103 11.49 -5.95 -1.80
C LEU A 103 11.49 -5.55 -0.33
N ASP A 104 10.76 -4.48 0.03
CA ASP A 104 10.63 -4.00 1.42
C ASP A 104 9.98 -5.05 2.32
N MET A 105 9.05 -5.84 1.78
CA MET A 105 8.39 -6.96 2.47
C MET A 105 9.25 -8.23 2.50
N GLY A 106 10.42 -8.23 1.88
CA GLY A 106 11.36 -9.36 1.89
C GLY A 106 11.07 -10.46 0.85
N PHE A 107 10.22 -10.20 -0.15
CA PHE A 107 9.86 -11.19 -1.18
C PHE A 107 10.89 -11.41 -2.27
N ASN A 108 12.13 -10.88 -2.12
CA ASN A 108 13.18 -11.02 -3.13
C ASN A 108 13.44 -12.49 -3.53
N ASP A 109 13.59 -13.35 -2.54
CA ASP A 109 13.87 -14.76 -2.76
C ASP A 109 12.66 -15.52 -3.31
N ASP A 110 11.48 -15.13 -2.89
CA ASP A 110 10.23 -15.68 -3.40
C ASP A 110 10.03 -15.37 -4.88
N ILE A 111 10.26 -14.12 -5.29
CA ILE A 111 10.22 -13.70 -6.70
C ILE A 111 11.26 -14.49 -7.51
N ALA A 112 12.50 -14.54 -7.02
CA ALA A 112 13.55 -15.31 -7.68
C ALA A 112 13.17 -16.79 -7.86
N LYS A 113 12.56 -17.40 -6.84
CA LYS A 113 12.07 -18.77 -6.88
C LYS A 113 10.96 -18.96 -7.92
N ILE A 114 9.94 -18.07 -7.95
CA ILE A 114 8.86 -18.14 -8.95
C ILE A 114 9.47 -18.10 -10.36
N ILE A 115 10.42 -17.20 -10.61
CA ILE A 115 11.05 -17.04 -11.92
C ILE A 115 11.71 -18.32 -12.42
N THR A 116 12.22 -19.20 -11.54
CA THR A 116 12.81 -20.49 -11.95
C THR A 116 11.81 -21.45 -12.59
N TYR A 117 10.51 -21.28 -12.35
CA TYR A 117 9.46 -22.10 -12.95
C TYR A 117 8.98 -21.57 -14.31
N LEU A 118 9.36 -20.34 -14.68
CA LEU A 118 8.85 -19.68 -15.88
C LEU A 118 9.69 -20.01 -17.14
N PRO A 119 9.09 -20.04 -18.33
CA PRO A 119 9.83 -20.22 -19.57
C PRO A 119 10.81 -19.08 -19.80
N ALA A 120 11.94 -19.39 -20.48
CA ALA A 120 13.00 -18.41 -20.73
C ALA A 120 12.56 -17.30 -21.71
N GLU A 121 11.70 -17.64 -22.66
CA GLU A 121 11.17 -16.71 -23.65
C GLU A 121 9.83 -16.16 -23.17
N ARG A 122 9.89 -14.92 -22.68
CA ARG A 122 8.74 -14.17 -22.22
C ARG A 122 9.07 -12.68 -22.19
N GLN A 123 8.05 -11.85 -22.25
CA GLN A 123 8.20 -10.41 -21.95
C GLN A 123 8.08 -10.21 -20.44
N ASN A 124 9.04 -9.50 -19.86
CA ASN A 124 8.98 -9.06 -18.47
C ASN A 124 8.67 -7.57 -18.40
N LEU A 125 7.73 -7.19 -17.54
CA LEU A 125 7.38 -5.81 -17.22
C LEU A 125 7.57 -5.62 -15.73
N LEU A 126 8.17 -4.50 -15.34
CA LEU A 126 8.43 -4.17 -13.96
C LEU A 126 7.96 -2.74 -13.71
N PHE A 127 7.03 -2.61 -12.77
CA PHE A 127 6.50 -1.34 -12.31
C PHE A 127 6.94 -1.12 -10.86
N SER A 128 7.45 0.08 -10.59
CA SER A 128 7.95 0.46 -9.28
C SER A 128 7.85 1.97 -9.13
N ALA A 129 7.43 2.44 -7.97
CA ALA A 129 7.43 3.87 -7.68
C ALA A 129 8.87 4.38 -7.48
N THR A 130 9.75 3.52 -6.96
CA THR A 130 11.11 3.84 -6.57
C THR A 130 12.11 2.91 -7.22
N MET A 131 13.34 3.36 -7.41
CA MET A 131 14.39 2.56 -8.01
C MET A 131 15.70 2.58 -7.18
N PRO A 132 15.66 2.16 -5.89
CA PRO A 132 16.86 2.06 -5.07
C PRO A 132 17.81 1.00 -5.62
N GLN A 133 19.06 1.00 -5.15
CA GLN A 133 20.10 0.10 -5.65
C GLN A 133 19.67 -1.38 -5.60
N LYS A 134 19.00 -1.82 -4.55
CA LYS A 134 18.48 -3.20 -4.45
C LYS A 134 17.48 -3.53 -5.55
N MET A 135 16.62 -2.56 -5.90
CA MET A 135 15.64 -2.70 -6.97
C MET A 135 16.31 -2.79 -8.35
N ARG A 136 17.35 -1.98 -8.60
CA ARG A 136 18.15 -2.07 -9.83
C ARG A 136 18.81 -3.44 -9.99
N VAL A 137 19.32 -4.02 -8.90
CA VAL A 137 19.89 -5.38 -8.90
C VAL A 137 18.83 -6.42 -9.29
N LEU A 138 17.63 -6.33 -8.73
CA LEU A 138 16.51 -7.23 -9.08
C LEU A 138 16.10 -7.04 -10.55
N ALA A 139 15.91 -5.80 -10.98
CA ALA A 139 15.55 -5.46 -12.35
C ALA A 139 16.55 -6.04 -13.37
N ASN A 140 17.84 -5.87 -13.13
CA ASN A 140 18.91 -6.40 -14.00
C ASN A 140 18.94 -7.94 -14.08
N LYS A 141 18.46 -8.64 -13.04
CA LYS A 141 18.34 -10.10 -13.06
C LYS A 141 17.14 -10.59 -13.88
N ILE A 142 16.08 -9.81 -13.92
CA ILE A 142 14.79 -10.24 -14.49
C ILE A 142 14.60 -9.69 -15.91
N LEU A 143 15.00 -8.45 -16.15
CA LEU A 143 14.79 -7.77 -17.43
C LEU A 143 15.95 -8.03 -18.40
N LYS A 144 15.61 -8.25 -19.67
CA LYS A 144 16.58 -8.40 -20.77
C LYS A 144 16.45 -7.19 -21.70
N ASN A 145 17.48 -6.36 -21.78
CA ASN A 145 17.50 -5.14 -22.60
C ASN A 145 16.23 -4.29 -22.42
N PRO A 146 15.90 -3.87 -21.18
CA PRO A 146 14.65 -3.17 -20.94
C PRO A 146 14.64 -1.78 -21.59
N VAL A 147 13.47 -1.37 -22.03
CA VAL A 147 13.18 0.06 -22.28
C VAL A 147 12.78 0.65 -20.93
N GLU A 148 13.53 1.62 -20.46
CA GLU A 148 13.27 2.31 -19.20
C GLU A 148 12.45 3.58 -19.45
N ILE A 149 11.30 3.67 -18.80
CA ILE A 149 10.43 4.83 -18.84
C ILE A 149 10.38 5.42 -17.44
N ASN A 150 11.09 6.53 -17.24
CA ASN A 150 11.12 7.24 -15.98
C ASN A 150 10.12 8.40 -16.03
N ILE A 151 9.11 8.30 -15.18
CA ILE A 151 8.22 9.40 -14.88
C ILE A 151 8.78 10.06 -13.62
N ALA A 152 9.07 11.37 -13.69
CA ALA A 152 9.57 12.08 -12.51
C ALA A 152 8.59 11.84 -11.34
N ILE A 153 9.15 11.65 -10.13
CA ILE A 153 8.35 11.55 -8.91
C ILE A 153 7.47 12.78 -8.88
N SER A 154 6.18 12.56 -9.03
CA SER A 154 5.22 13.66 -9.06
C SER A 154 5.29 14.35 -7.70
N LYS A 155 5.55 15.67 -7.71
CA LYS A 155 5.22 16.47 -6.52
C LYS A 155 3.78 16.12 -6.13
N PRO A 156 3.45 16.12 -4.83
CA PRO A 156 2.05 15.95 -4.44
C PRO A 156 1.18 16.87 -5.29
N PRO A 157 0.00 16.42 -5.73
CA PRO A 157 -0.91 17.30 -6.45
C PRO A 157 -1.05 18.63 -5.71
N GLU A 158 -0.89 19.76 -6.41
CA GLU A 158 -0.99 21.11 -5.82
C GLU A 158 -2.33 21.35 -5.10
N GLN A 159 -3.32 20.52 -5.41
CA GLN A 159 -4.66 20.53 -4.81
C GLN A 159 -4.71 19.95 -3.40
N ILE A 160 -3.60 19.34 -2.88
CA ILE A 160 -3.58 18.79 -1.52
C ILE A 160 -3.14 19.87 -0.52
N ILE A 161 -4.05 20.26 0.35
CA ILE A 161 -3.75 21.13 1.48
C ILE A 161 -3.01 20.33 2.55
N GLN A 162 -1.71 20.60 2.73
CA GLN A 162 -0.87 19.89 3.68
C GLN A 162 -0.63 20.73 4.93
N LYS A 163 -0.81 20.13 6.14
CA LYS A 163 -0.46 20.76 7.42
C LYS A 163 0.25 19.76 8.33
N ALA A 164 1.27 20.23 9.03
CA ALA A 164 1.98 19.46 10.05
C ALA A 164 1.73 20.06 11.44
N PHE A 165 1.42 19.23 12.42
CA PHE A 165 1.21 19.61 13.81
C PHE A 165 2.36 19.05 14.65
N ILE A 166 3.14 19.94 15.27
CA ILE A 166 4.25 19.54 16.11
C ILE A 166 3.70 19.27 17.51
N VAL A 167 3.81 18.02 17.97
CA VAL A 167 3.09 17.54 19.15
C VAL A 167 3.96 16.60 20.01
N TYR A 168 3.60 16.44 21.27
CA TYR A 168 4.13 15.33 22.07
C TYR A 168 3.38 14.04 21.72
N GLU A 169 4.04 12.88 21.86
CA GLU A 169 3.46 11.59 21.50
C GLU A 169 2.12 11.34 22.19
N GLN A 170 2.02 11.68 23.49
CA GLN A 170 0.81 11.50 24.29
C GLN A 170 -0.36 12.41 23.86
N GLN A 171 -0.12 13.46 23.11
CA GLN A 171 -1.16 14.39 22.63
C GLN A 171 -1.84 13.90 21.37
N LYS A 172 -1.17 13.05 20.56
CA LYS A 172 -1.62 12.66 19.23
C LYS A 172 -3.06 12.12 19.20
N ALA A 173 -3.38 11.14 20.04
CA ALA A 173 -4.69 10.49 20.05
C ALA A 173 -5.80 11.46 20.47
N GLY A 174 -5.54 12.33 21.46
CA GLY A 174 -6.49 13.35 21.91
C GLY A 174 -6.79 14.37 20.82
N ILE A 175 -5.76 14.86 20.13
CA ILE A 175 -5.88 15.82 19.03
C ILE A 175 -6.69 15.22 17.88
N ILE A 176 -6.42 13.97 17.47
CA ILE A 176 -7.18 13.31 16.42
C ILE A 176 -8.65 13.14 16.82
N LYS A 177 -8.91 12.70 18.05
CA LYS A 177 -10.27 12.55 18.55
C LYS A 177 -11.06 13.88 18.48
N ASP A 178 -10.45 14.97 18.90
CA ASP A 178 -11.09 16.31 18.85
C ASP A 178 -11.31 16.77 17.41
N MET A 179 -10.29 16.65 16.56
CA MET A 179 -10.34 17.02 15.14
C MET A 179 -11.45 16.27 14.40
N LEU A 180 -11.60 14.96 14.61
CA LEU A 180 -12.61 14.14 13.96
C LEU A 180 -13.97 14.26 14.61
N GLY A 181 -14.06 14.64 15.87
CA GLY A 181 -15.31 14.91 16.59
C GLY A 181 -16.12 16.06 16.00
N SER A 182 -15.48 16.99 15.30
CA SER A 182 -16.15 18.12 14.62
C SER A 182 -16.99 17.70 13.40
N LYS A 183 -16.94 16.43 12.96
CA LYS A 183 -17.63 15.87 11.79
C LYS A 183 -17.45 16.68 10.48
N ARG A 184 -16.33 17.37 10.36
CA ARG A 184 -16.01 18.22 9.21
C ARG A 184 -15.66 17.42 7.96
N PHE A 185 -15.25 16.16 8.14
CA PHE A 185 -14.80 15.28 7.07
C PHE A 185 -15.69 14.04 7.01
N SER A 186 -16.09 13.67 5.79
CA SER A 186 -17.00 12.55 5.55
C SER A 186 -16.23 11.22 5.46
N LYS A 187 -15.01 11.23 4.91
CA LYS A 187 -14.21 10.04 4.66
C LYS A 187 -12.75 10.29 5.03
N VAL A 188 -12.28 9.59 6.05
CA VAL A 188 -10.97 9.81 6.66
C VAL A 188 -10.15 8.53 6.71
N ILE A 189 -8.87 8.62 6.37
CA ILE A 189 -7.90 7.55 6.64
C ILE A 189 -6.80 8.05 7.58
N VAL A 190 -6.46 7.24 8.59
CA VAL A 190 -5.40 7.52 9.55
C VAL A 190 -4.32 6.46 9.44
N PHE A 191 -3.11 6.85 9.09
CA PHE A 191 -1.96 5.95 8.96
C PHE A 191 -1.12 5.93 10.23
N CYS A 192 -0.95 4.74 10.80
CA CYS A 192 -0.08 4.47 11.95
C CYS A 192 1.04 3.51 11.54
N SER A 193 2.27 3.75 12.03
CA SER A 193 3.41 2.86 11.74
C SER A 193 3.33 1.52 12.46
N LYS A 194 2.56 1.42 13.56
CA LYS A 194 2.47 0.23 14.40
C LYS A 194 1.01 -0.22 14.55
N LYS A 195 0.79 -1.53 14.43
CA LYS A 195 -0.52 -2.15 14.69
C LYS A 195 -1.09 -1.85 16.09
N GLN A 196 -0.22 -1.68 17.08
CA GLN A 196 -0.63 -1.31 18.43
C GLN A 196 -1.29 0.06 18.46
N ASN A 197 -0.68 1.06 17.79
CA ASN A 197 -1.25 2.42 17.67
C ASN A 197 -2.59 2.40 16.93
N VAL A 198 -2.73 1.52 15.91
CA VAL A 198 -4.00 1.33 15.18
C VAL A 198 -5.10 0.88 16.16
N LYS A 199 -4.86 -0.17 16.94
CA LYS A 199 -5.82 -0.72 17.91
C LYS A 199 -6.20 0.30 18.99
N GLU A 200 -5.21 0.95 19.59
CA GLU A 200 -5.41 1.95 20.64
C GLU A 200 -6.22 3.16 20.12
N LEU A 201 -5.82 3.72 18.98
CA LEU A 201 -6.51 4.85 18.40
C LEU A 201 -7.94 4.50 18.00
N THR A 202 -8.17 3.34 17.37
CA THR A 202 -9.51 2.89 17.01
C THR A 202 -10.40 2.74 18.23
N THR A 203 -9.88 2.18 19.32
CA THR A 203 -10.61 2.05 20.60
C THR A 203 -11.00 3.43 21.14
N ILE A 204 -10.08 4.40 21.13
CA ILE A 204 -10.34 5.78 21.57
C ILE A 204 -11.43 6.44 20.71
N LEU A 205 -11.37 6.28 19.39
CA LEU A 205 -12.35 6.85 18.47
C LEU A 205 -13.74 6.20 18.64
N LYS A 206 -13.81 4.88 18.75
CA LYS A 206 -15.07 4.16 19.02
C LYS A 206 -15.69 4.55 20.37
N SER A 207 -14.87 4.73 21.41
CA SER A 207 -15.34 5.20 22.72
C SER A 207 -15.92 6.61 22.68
N ALA A 208 -15.46 7.44 21.72
CA ALA A 208 -16.02 8.77 21.43
C ALA A 208 -17.23 8.72 20.48
N LYS A 209 -17.79 7.53 20.20
CA LYS A 209 -18.91 7.31 19.28
C LYS A 209 -18.64 7.75 17.84
N LEU A 210 -17.38 7.69 17.41
CA LEU A 210 -16.99 7.88 16.02
C LEU A 210 -16.99 6.54 15.28
N ALA A 211 -17.51 6.52 14.06
CA ALA A 211 -17.60 5.32 13.24
C ALA A 211 -16.24 5.01 12.62
N ALA A 212 -15.38 4.36 13.40
CA ALA A 212 -14.00 4.01 13.03
C ALA A 212 -13.82 2.50 12.95
N GLU A 213 -13.03 2.02 11.99
CA GLU A 213 -12.57 0.63 11.88
C GLU A 213 -11.06 0.56 11.74
N GLU A 214 -10.48 -0.58 12.18
CA GLU A 214 -9.05 -0.81 12.14
C GLU A 214 -8.65 -1.75 11.02
N ILE A 215 -7.47 -1.52 10.40
CA ILE A 215 -6.88 -2.46 9.46
C ILE A 215 -5.38 -2.63 9.72
N HIS A 216 -5.00 -3.87 10.02
CA HIS A 216 -3.62 -4.26 10.29
C HIS A 216 -3.42 -5.77 10.04
N SER A 217 -2.17 -6.23 10.13
CA SER A 217 -1.78 -7.61 9.78
C SER A 217 -2.40 -8.71 10.65
N ASP A 218 -2.86 -8.38 11.88
CA ASP A 218 -3.44 -9.39 12.78
C ASP A 218 -4.91 -9.70 12.48
N LEU A 219 -5.58 -8.90 11.64
CA LEU A 219 -6.95 -9.18 11.22
C LEU A 219 -6.98 -10.36 10.26
N ASP A 220 -7.97 -11.24 10.44
CA ASP A 220 -8.29 -12.24 9.45
C ASP A 220 -8.79 -11.59 8.14
N GLN A 221 -8.72 -12.33 7.05
CA GLN A 221 -9.03 -11.79 5.73
C GLN A 221 -10.50 -11.35 5.61
N LYS A 222 -11.41 -12.14 6.18
CA LYS A 222 -12.85 -11.86 6.12
C LYS A 222 -13.20 -10.55 6.84
N SER A 223 -12.66 -10.35 8.03
CA SER A 223 -12.84 -9.10 8.78
C SER A 223 -12.26 -7.90 8.04
N ARG A 224 -11.09 -8.06 7.41
CA ARG A 224 -10.46 -7.00 6.63
C ARG A 224 -11.31 -6.60 5.42
N GLU A 225 -11.79 -7.56 4.65
CA GLU A 225 -12.68 -7.33 3.50
C GLU A 225 -13.99 -6.65 3.95
N GLN A 226 -14.57 -7.12 5.06
CA GLN A 226 -15.79 -6.53 5.62
C GLN A 226 -15.58 -5.05 6.02
N TYR A 227 -14.48 -4.73 6.73
CA TYR A 227 -14.20 -3.36 7.15
C TYR A 227 -13.93 -2.42 5.96
N LEU A 228 -13.24 -2.91 4.94
CA LEU A 228 -13.05 -2.16 3.70
C LEU A 228 -14.37 -1.91 2.98
N GLN A 229 -15.23 -2.93 2.91
CA GLN A 229 -16.55 -2.81 2.30
C GLN A 229 -17.44 -1.84 3.08
N ASP A 230 -17.43 -1.90 4.42
CA ASP A 230 -18.20 -0.98 5.26
C ASP A 230 -17.70 0.47 5.12
N TYR A 231 -16.39 0.65 4.96
CA TYR A 231 -15.81 1.97 4.68
C TYR A 231 -16.17 2.48 3.27
N ARG A 232 -16.10 1.63 2.23
CA ARG A 232 -16.53 1.99 0.86
C ARG A 232 -18.00 2.38 0.81
N ASN A 233 -18.85 1.64 1.53
CA ASN A 233 -20.30 1.88 1.58
C ASN A 233 -20.72 3.02 2.54
N GLY A 234 -19.78 3.68 3.21
CA GLY A 234 -20.07 4.78 4.14
C GLY A 234 -20.71 4.37 5.47
N LYS A 235 -20.73 3.08 5.82
CA LYS A 235 -21.15 2.62 7.16
C LYS A 235 -20.13 3.03 8.23
N THR A 236 -18.86 3.04 7.87
CA THR A 236 -17.77 3.63 8.63
C THR A 236 -17.14 4.74 7.83
N ASN A 237 -16.75 5.82 8.48
CA ASN A 237 -16.16 6.98 7.82
C ASN A 237 -14.71 7.26 8.23
N ILE A 238 -14.20 6.51 9.20
CA ILE A 238 -12.80 6.61 9.64
C ILE A 238 -12.16 5.23 9.53
N LEU A 239 -11.08 5.15 8.77
CA LEU A 239 -10.26 3.95 8.67
C LEU A 239 -8.90 4.22 9.33
N VAL A 240 -8.55 3.45 10.36
CA VAL A 240 -7.23 3.52 11.01
C VAL A 240 -6.40 2.33 10.53
N ALA A 241 -5.27 2.58 9.89
CA ALA A 241 -4.56 1.52 9.17
C ALA A 241 -3.04 1.60 9.35
N THR A 242 -2.38 0.45 9.20
CA THR A 242 -0.93 0.42 8.98
C THR A 242 -0.59 0.64 7.51
N ASP A 243 0.68 0.94 7.21
CA ASP A 243 1.20 1.15 5.84
C ASP A 243 0.95 -0.01 4.87
N ILE A 244 0.62 -1.21 5.35
CA ILE A 244 0.26 -2.34 4.50
C ILE A 244 -0.87 -1.98 3.55
N LEU A 245 -1.73 -1.05 3.95
CA LEU A 245 -2.88 -0.59 3.17
C LEU A 245 -2.65 0.74 2.42
N SER A 246 -1.53 1.42 2.66
CA SER A 246 -1.28 2.71 2.00
C SER A 246 -1.08 2.57 0.50
N ARG A 247 -0.65 1.39 0.07
CA ARG A 247 -0.41 1.04 -1.34
C ARG A 247 -1.31 -0.13 -1.72
N GLY A 248 -1.79 -0.15 -2.95
CA GLY A 248 -2.55 -1.27 -3.51
C GLY A 248 -4.03 -1.33 -3.15
N ILE A 249 -4.59 -0.41 -2.35
CA ILE A 249 -6.03 -0.32 -2.15
C ILE A 249 -6.55 0.90 -2.87
N ASP A 250 -7.48 0.66 -3.78
CA ASP A 250 -8.24 1.71 -4.42
C ASP A 250 -9.39 2.16 -3.49
N ILE A 251 -9.04 3.06 -2.58
CA ILE A 251 -10.03 3.80 -1.80
C ILE A 251 -10.00 5.22 -2.34
N GLU A 252 -11.09 5.58 -2.99
CA GLU A 252 -11.28 6.89 -3.61
C GLU A 252 -12.08 7.82 -2.69
N ASP A 253 -12.10 9.09 -3.04
CA ASP A 253 -12.90 10.13 -2.39
C ASP A 253 -12.59 10.32 -0.89
N ILE A 254 -11.31 10.25 -0.52
CA ILE A 254 -10.87 10.55 0.84
C ILE A 254 -10.74 12.06 1.02
N ASP A 255 -11.52 12.62 1.96
CA ASP A 255 -11.46 14.05 2.28
C ASP A 255 -10.23 14.42 3.09
N LEU A 256 -9.82 13.52 4.01
CA LEU A 256 -8.73 13.77 4.92
C LEU A 256 -7.84 12.53 5.10
N VAL A 257 -6.56 12.71 4.83
CA VAL A 257 -5.50 11.77 5.21
C VAL A 257 -4.79 12.28 6.45
N ILE A 258 -4.65 11.45 7.47
CA ILE A 258 -3.88 11.77 8.67
C ILE A 258 -2.69 10.81 8.78
N ASN A 259 -1.48 11.34 8.79
CA ASN A 259 -0.31 10.61 9.23
C ASN A 259 -0.19 10.73 10.76
N TYR A 260 -0.63 9.71 11.50
CA TYR A 260 -0.44 9.62 12.95
C TYR A 260 1.05 9.55 13.30
N ASP A 261 1.79 8.76 12.55
CA ASP A 261 3.24 8.68 12.59
C ASP A 261 3.82 9.19 11.26
N VAL A 262 4.95 9.89 11.33
CA VAL A 262 5.66 10.34 10.13
C VAL A 262 6.10 9.13 9.31
N PRO A 263 5.81 9.05 8.02
CA PRO A 263 6.22 7.96 7.13
C PRO A 263 7.74 7.73 7.13
N ASN A 264 8.20 6.54 6.75
CA ASN A 264 9.61 6.20 6.79
C ASN A 264 10.45 6.99 5.79
N ASP A 265 9.86 7.34 4.66
CA ASP A 265 10.48 8.13 3.60
C ASP A 265 9.46 9.07 2.94
N GLY A 266 9.94 9.90 2.04
CA GLY A 266 9.12 10.90 1.37
C GLY A 266 8.18 10.30 0.32
N GLU A 267 8.51 9.15 -0.22
CA GLU A 267 7.69 8.47 -1.22
C GLU A 267 6.46 7.85 -0.55
N ASP A 268 6.64 7.20 0.60
CA ASP A 268 5.51 6.74 1.44
C ASP A 268 4.61 7.92 1.82
N TYR A 269 5.20 9.09 2.12
CA TYR A 269 4.43 10.30 2.39
C TYR A 269 3.55 10.69 1.21
N ILE A 270 4.13 10.76 0.00
CA ILE A 270 3.40 11.12 -1.23
C ILE A 270 2.31 10.07 -1.52
N HIS A 271 2.60 8.79 -1.37
CA HIS A 271 1.62 7.71 -1.58
C HIS A 271 0.47 7.76 -0.59
N ARG A 272 0.74 8.08 0.68
CA ARG A 272 -0.33 8.24 1.69
C ARG A 272 -1.21 9.44 1.38
N ILE A 273 -0.62 10.61 1.17
CA ILE A 273 -1.41 11.82 0.90
C ILE A 273 -2.08 11.78 -0.48
N GLY A 274 -1.51 11.05 -1.44
CA GLY A 274 -2.12 10.80 -2.76
C GLY A 274 -3.40 9.94 -2.72
N ARG A 275 -3.85 9.46 -1.55
CA ARG A 275 -5.19 8.86 -1.37
C ARG A 275 -6.29 9.91 -1.37
N THR A 276 -5.98 11.18 -1.20
CA THR A 276 -6.90 12.31 -1.34
C THR A 276 -6.58 13.10 -2.61
N ALA A 277 -7.49 13.98 -3.07
CA ALA A 277 -7.32 14.84 -4.24
C ALA A 277 -7.07 14.10 -5.56
N ARG A 278 -8.01 13.30 -6.03
CA ARG A 278 -8.01 12.78 -7.40
C ARG A 278 -8.81 13.65 -8.35
N ALA A 279 -8.30 13.81 -9.57
CA ALA A 279 -8.90 14.33 -10.81
C ALA A 279 -9.50 15.75 -10.82
N ALA A 280 -10.04 16.32 -9.76
CA ALA A 280 -10.57 17.71 -9.70
C ALA A 280 -11.00 18.15 -8.28
N THR A 281 -10.76 17.35 -7.25
CA THR A 281 -11.15 17.66 -5.88
C THR A 281 -9.96 18.13 -5.04
N THR A 282 -10.16 19.11 -4.16
CA THR A 282 -9.16 19.51 -3.17
C THR A 282 -9.12 18.49 -2.04
N GLY A 283 -7.94 17.94 -1.76
CA GLY A 283 -7.73 17.03 -0.65
C GLY A 283 -7.06 17.69 0.55
N THR A 284 -7.18 17.06 1.71
CA THR A 284 -6.50 17.54 2.93
C THR A 284 -5.61 16.44 3.51
N ALA A 285 -4.38 16.82 3.90
CA ALA A 285 -3.44 15.91 4.54
C ALA A 285 -2.85 16.55 5.80
N PHE A 286 -3.00 15.86 6.94
CA PHE A 286 -2.42 16.28 8.21
C PHE A 286 -1.35 15.30 8.67
N THR A 287 -0.27 15.82 9.24
CA THR A 287 0.81 14.99 9.77
C THR A 287 1.10 15.40 11.20
N LEU A 288 1.01 14.46 12.13
CA LEU A 288 1.42 14.67 13.52
C LEU A 288 2.91 14.34 13.65
N VAL A 289 3.70 15.31 14.06
CA VAL A 289 5.16 15.21 14.13
C VAL A 289 5.59 15.27 15.58
N SER A 290 5.98 14.14 16.16
CA SER A 290 6.54 14.11 17.50
C SER A 290 7.99 14.59 17.52
N GLU A 291 8.52 14.93 18.71
CA GLU A 291 9.90 15.38 18.87
C GLU A 291 10.92 14.42 18.23
N LYS A 292 10.63 13.10 18.32
CA LYS A 292 11.52 12.06 17.78
C LYS A 292 11.48 11.98 16.26
N GLU A 293 10.42 12.48 15.64
CA GLU A 293 10.14 12.35 14.20
C GLU A 293 10.50 13.63 13.42
N GLN A 294 10.87 14.72 14.09
CA GLN A 294 11.15 15.99 13.42
C GLN A 294 12.25 15.89 12.36
N SER A 295 13.34 15.16 12.65
CA SER A 295 14.43 14.98 11.67
C SER A 295 13.97 14.19 10.44
N LYS A 296 13.10 13.21 10.62
CA LYS A 296 12.51 12.41 9.56
C LYS A 296 11.55 13.25 8.72
N PHE A 297 10.73 14.08 9.37
CA PHE A 297 9.82 14.98 8.67
C PHE A 297 10.56 16.05 7.86
N ALA A 298 11.71 16.55 8.34
CA ALA A 298 12.54 17.48 7.59
C ALA A 298 13.08 16.88 6.28
N LEU A 299 13.40 15.58 6.25
CA LEU A 299 13.79 14.89 5.01
C LEU A 299 12.63 14.82 4.00
N ILE A 300 11.40 14.68 4.51
CA ILE A 300 10.20 14.74 3.66
C ILE A 300 10.04 16.15 3.07
N GLU A 301 10.19 17.20 3.88
CA GLU A 301 10.13 18.59 3.40
C GLU A 301 11.22 18.89 2.35
N GLU A 302 12.41 18.32 2.53
CA GLU A 302 13.50 18.43 1.55
C GLU A 302 13.11 17.78 0.21
N LEU A 303 12.52 16.58 0.23
CA LEU A 303 12.04 15.91 -0.96
C LEU A 303 10.91 16.70 -1.66
N LEU A 304 9.99 17.28 -0.88
CA LEU A 304 8.91 18.13 -1.39
C LEU A 304 9.42 19.45 -2.01
N GLY A 305 10.63 19.86 -1.67
CA GLY A 305 11.25 21.13 -2.10
C GLY A 305 10.62 22.36 -1.45
N ALA A 306 9.75 22.19 -0.45
CA ALA A 306 9.10 23.28 0.28
C ALA A 306 8.72 22.85 1.70
N PRO A 307 8.76 23.77 2.69
CA PRO A 307 8.27 23.49 4.03
C PRO A 307 6.75 23.30 4.04
N VAL A 308 6.29 22.30 4.78
CA VAL A 308 4.85 22.07 5.02
C VAL A 308 4.37 23.05 6.10
N LEU A 309 3.20 23.66 5.88
CA LEU A 309 2.60 24.61 6.82
C LEU A 309 2.43 23.99 8.21
N LYS A 310 2.94 24.66 9.27
CA LYS A 310 2.78 24.22 10.65
C LYS A 310 1.44 24.71 11.18
N GLY A 311 0.57 23.76 11.56
CA GLY A 311 -0.73 24.03 12.17
C GLY A 311 -0.61 24.35 13.66
N THR A 312 -1.55 25.14 14.17
CA THR A 312 -1.66 25.44 15.61
C THR A 312 -2.45 24.34 16.31
N VAL A 313 -1.92 23.81 17.39
CA VAL A 313 -2.63 22.86 18.27
C VAL A 313 -3.49 23.66 19.24
N PRO A 314 -4.77 23.28 19.49
CA PRO A 314 -5.62 23.96 20.46
C PRO A 314 -5.00 23.98 21.87
N GLU A 315 -5.11 25.10 22.58
CA GLU A 315 -4.51 25.31 23.91
C GLU A 315 -4.95 24.28 24.96
N MET A 316 -6.12 23.70 24.80
CA MET A 316 -6.64 22.65 25.69
C MET A 316 -5.76 21.40 25.75
N PHE A 317 -4.88 21.18 24.76
CA PHE A 317 -3.92 20.06 24.75
C PHE A 317 -2.60 20.41 25.43
N GLY A 318 -2.45 21.64 25.94
CA GLY A 318 -1.25 22.11 26.62
C GLY A 318 -0.12 22.53 25.66
N PRO A 319 1.08 22.75 26.21
CA PRO A 319 2.24 23.19 25.41
C PRO A 319 2.66 22.12 24.40
N THR A 320 3.22 22.55 23.29
CA THR A 320 3.73 21.71 22.21
C THR A 320 5.23 21.91 22.02
N PRO A 321 5.96 20.91 21.47
CA PRO A 321 7.39 21.08 21.19
C PRO A 321 7.61 22.14 20.10
N GLN A 322 8.77 22.77 20.13
CA GLN A 322 9.22 23.60 19.01
C GLN A 322 9.70 22.72 17.84
N TYR A 323 9.47 23.17 16.62
CA TYR A 323 10.00 22.51 15.43
C TYR A 323 11.48 22.80 15.30
N ASN A 324 12.34 21.85 15.66
CA ASN A 324 13.79 21.92 15.57
C ASN A 324 14.40 20.59 15.11
N PRO A 325 14.35 20.25 13.82
CA PRO A 325 14.80 18.98 13.27
C PRO A 325 16.30 18.69 13.41
N LYS A 326 17.12 19.73 13.66
CA LYS A 326 18.59 19.62 13.80
C LYS A 326 19.06 19.25 15.22
N GLN A 327 18.16 19.18 16.18
CA GLN A 327 18.52 18.86 17.57
C GLN A 327 18.99 17.39 17.67
N LYS A 328 20.32 17.18 17.66
CA LYS A 328 20.92 15.89 18.01
C LYS A 328 20.56 15.56 19.45
N LYS A 329 20.04 14.35 19.71
CA LYS A 329 19.88 13.84 21.09
C LYS A 329 21.22 13.98 21.82
N SER A 330 21.26 14.79 22.88
CA SER A 330 22.36 14.75 23.85
C SER A 330 22.33 13.35 24.48
N SER A 331 23.25 12.49 24.08
CA SER A 331 23.47 11.20 24.71
C SER A 331 24.02 11.43 26.12
N GLY A 332 23.13 11.53 27.08
CA GLY A 332 23.46 11.62 28.48
C GLY A 332 24.03 10.30 29.00
N PHE A 333 25.19 9.91 28.54
CA PHE A 333 25.98 8.87 29.17
C PHE A 333 26.75 9.49 30.35
N LYS A 334 26.13 9.64 31.51
CA LYS A 334 26.85 9.86 32.75
C LYS A 334 27.65 8.60 33.06
N ARG A 335 28.94 8.59 32.72
CA ARG A 335 29.90 7.67 33.36
C ARG A 335 29.89 7.95 34.88
N ARG A 336 29.36 7.01 35.64
CA ARG A 336 29.68 6.93 37.09
C ARG A 336 31.12 6.44 37.17
N LYS A 337 31.93 7.26 37.89
CA LYS A 337 33.22 6.86 38.45
C LYS A 337 33.00 5.88 39.59
#